data_bff9f54835443b5bf9edecfb26132452
#
_entry.id   bff9f54835443b5bf9edecfb26132452
#
_cell.length_a   1.000
_cell.length_b   1.000
_cell.length_c   1.000
_cell.angle_alpha   90.00
_cell.angle_beta   90.00
_cell.angle_gamma   90.00
#
_symmetry.space_group_name_H-M   'P 1'
#
loop_
_entity.id
_entity.type
_entity.pdbx_description
1 polymer ?
#
loop_
_entity_poly.entity_id
_entity_poly.type
_entity_poly.pdbx_seq_one_letter_code
_entity_poly.pdbx_strand_id
1 'polypeptide(L)'
;MFRFLSLLLRLATLGLAALVIQPAAAQDSTLTRLIRRNQYAFAPSGTQFSGLGWERLLTDVRKSHFVLVGEYHGLAQIPLFTAAVAQEFKPTVYVGEVDPYVARKLTELTAQPGEPTAYVRQYPGALCFATMAEEFELIRSLRAQHTRIIGIDQVFAATAASFYTQLAGEVKHQAVRAYLTQQAARYQIQDQLNKQQRNPYYALLKQTPGSVDSLIALTQAESPTARQMAQDYAASYQIYIGKGGNHQRRLNLMKRNLLQALQRYQTATGLNIPPTLVKMGGVHLARGLSPIRFGEYYDIGNLMQNLADVQDKKSLHVLVLGKQGHKLATLNPENIEKLSIPYTEADYDDEAPIKAFTDQVSGPAWAIFDLRPLRNALTAGKLQLAKPALERIMLGYDYLVIIPETTASHPM
;
A
#
# COMPACT_ATOMS: atom_id res chain seq x y z
N MET A 1 11.58 58.91 -33.00
CA MET A 1 12.35 57.65 -32.95
C MET A 1 12.00 56.78 -31.75
N PHE A 2 11.78 57.30 -30.54
CA PHE A 2 11.46 56.51 -29.33
C PHE A 2 10.10 55.80 -29.30
N ARG A 3 9.07 56.28 -30.03
CA ARG A 3 7.73 55.65 -30.05
C ARG A 3 7.64 54.40 -30.94
N PHE A 4 8.48 54.28 -31.95
CA PHE A 4 8.52 53.10 -32.83
C PHE A 4 9.23 51.90 -32.17
N LEU A 5 10.26 52.16 -31.35
CA LEU A 5 10.97 51.09 -30.63
C LEU A 5 10.12 50.42 -29.56
N SER A 6 9.23 51.20 -28.89
CA SER A 6 8.33 50.60 -27.84
C SER A 6 7.23 49.77 -28.44
N LEU A 7 6.79 49.99 -29.66
CA LEU A 7 5.79 49.20 -30.36
C LEU A 7 6.37 47.87 -30.84
N LEU A 8 7.59 47.85 -31.35
CA LEU A 8 8.30 46.64 -31.76
C LEU A 8 8.64 45.73 -30.56
N LEU A 9 9.00 46.30 -29.39
CA LEU A 9 9.26 45.55 -28.17
C LEU A 9 7.96 44.88 -27.61
N ARG A 10 6.82 45.57 -27.68
CA ARG A 10 5.52 45.03 -27.27
C ARG A 10 4.99 43.95 -28.21
N LEU A 11 5.24 44.05 -29.50
CA LEU A 11 4.90 43.00 -30.48
C LEU A 11 5.78 41.77 -30.34
N ALA A 12 7.07 41.94 -30.02
CA ALA A 12 8.00 40.86 -29.77
C ALA A 12 7.65 40.09 -28.47
N THR A 13 7.22 40.79 -27.40
CA THR A 13 6.79 40.13 -26.13
C THR A 13 5.45 39.42 -26.27
N LEU A 14 4.51 39.93 -27.07
CA LEU A 14 3.26 39.23 -27.38
C LEU A 14 3.49 38.01 -28.28
N GLY A 15 4.42 38.06 -29.21
CA GLY A 15 4.81 36.90 -30.04
C GLY A 15 5.49 35.79 -29.26
N LEU A 16 6.37 36.14 -28.29
CA LEU A 16 6.98 35.13 -27.39
C LEU A 16 5.99 34.50 -26.42
N ALA A 17 5.03 35.26 -25.88
CA ALA A 17 3.98 34.73 -25.01
C ALA A 17 3.04 33.75 -25.75
N ALA A 18 2.71 34.02 -27.03
CA ALA A 18 1.90 33.14 -27.86
C ALA A 18 2.62 31.83 -28.23
N LEU A 19 3.95 31.83 -28.36
CA LEU A 19 4.76 30.64 -28.62
C LEU A 19 4.93 29.70 -27.39
N VAL A 20 4.78 30.24 -26.17
CA VAL A 20 4.89 29.45 -24.93
C VAL A 20 3.56 28.78 -24.53
N ILE A 21 2.41 29.32 -24.96
CA ILE A 21 1.07 28.80 -24.60
C ILE A 21 0.66 27.62 -25.51
N GLN A 22 1.08 27.58 -26.78
CA GLN A 22 0.74 26.49 -27.69
C GLN A 22 1.23 25.08 -27.28
N PRO A 23 2.42 24.88 -26.70
CA PRO A 23 2.85 23.53 -26.32
C PRO A 23 2.04 22.90 -25.18
N ALA A 24 1.55 23.67 -24.21
CA ALA A 24 0.78 23.12 -23.09
C ALA A 24 -0.59 22.57 -23.53
N ALA A 25 -1.36 23.33 -24.31
CA ALA A 25 -2.65 22.90 -24.84
C ALA A 25 -2.52 21.69 -25.81
N ALA A 26 -1.44 21.63 -26.59
CA ALA A 26 -1.15 20.49 -27.47
C ALA A 26 -0.77 19.24 -26.66
N GLN A 27 -0.06 19.37 -25.54
CA GLN A 27 0.31 18.26 -24.65
C GLN A 27 -0.91 17.71 -23.92
N ASP A 28 -1.81 18.56 -23.40
CA ASP A 28 -3.06 18.15 -22.77
C ASP A 28 -3.97 17.39 -23.75
N SER A 29 -4.06 17.84 -25.01
CA SER A 29 -4.82 17.13 -26.05
C SER A 29 -4.20 15.77 -26.40
N THR A 30 -2.87 15.67 -26.38
CA THR A 30 -2.16 14.41 -26.65
C THR A 30 -2.34 13.43 -25.50
N LEU A 31 -2.22 13.88 -24.25
CA LEU A 31 -2.48 13.07 -23.05
C LEU A 31 -3.91 12.52 -23.08
N THR A 32 -4.91 13.37 -23.23
CA THR A 32 -6.32 13.00 -23.26
C THR A 32 -6.62 11.97 -24.37
N ARG A 33 -6.06 12.16 -25.57
CA ARG A 33 -6.21 11.22 -26.69
C ARG A 33 -5.61 9.86 -26.38
N LEU A 34 -4.41 9.81 -25.78
CA LEU A 34 -3.77 8.56 -25.37
C LEU A 34 -4.55 7.85 -24.27
N ILE A 35 -5.05 8.58 -23.29
CA ILE A 35 -5.88 8.03 -22.20
C ILE A 35 -7.13 7.36 -22.81
N ARG A 36 -7.92 8.07 -23.63
CA ARG A 36 -9.15 7.55 -24.24
C ARG A 36 -8.90 6.33 -25.11
N ARG A 37 -7.81 6.31 -25.87
CA ARG A 37 -7.47 5.19 -26.77
C ARG A 37 -7.08 3.92 -26.01
N ASN A 38 -6.61 4.05 -24.76
CA ASN A 38 -6.12 2.94 -23.96
C ASN A 38 -7.00 2.69 -22.72
N GLN A 39 -8.25 3.13 -22.77
CA GLN A 39 -9.27 2.91 -21.76
C GLN A 39 -10.16 1.73 -22.15
N TYR A 40 -10.45 0.85 -21.19
CA TYR A 40 -11.34 -0.30 -21.37
C TYR A 40 -12.27 -0.37 -20.16
N ALA A 41 -13.56 -0.63 -20.42
CA ALA A 41 -14.56 -0.78 -19.37
C ALA A 41 -14.63 -2.22 -18.87
N PHE A 42 -14.98 -2.37 -17.61
CA PHE A 42 -15.37 -3.63 -16.99
C PHE A 42 -16.28 -3.38 -15.79
N ALA A 43 -16.92 -4.40 -15.27
CA ALA A 43 -17.87 -4.26 -14.18
C ALA A 43 -17.81 -5.44 -13.20
N PRO A 44 -18.08 -5.19 -11.91
CA PRO A 44 -18.30 -6.26 -10.94
C PRO A 44 -19.59 -7.04 -11.28
N SER A 45 -19.55 -8.35 -11.07
CA SER A 45 -20.67 -9.28 -11.17
C SER A 45 -20.62 -10.25 -9.99
N GLY A 46 -21.23 -9.86 -8.88
CA GLY A 46 -21.06 -10.53 -7.60
C GLY A 46 -19.62 -10.39 -7.09
N THR A 47 -18.95 -11.53 -6.84
CA THR A 47 -17.54 -11.58 -6.43
C THR A 47 -16.56 -11.65 -7.61
N GLN A 48 -17.06 -11.65 -8.84
CA GLN A 48 -16.28 -11.71 -10.07
C GLN A 48 -16.34 -10.37 -10.82
N PHE A 49 -15.55 -10.27 -11.87
CA PHE A 49 -15.58 -9.14 -12.78
C PHE A 49 -15.72 -9.64 -14.22
N SER A 50 -16.31 -8.81 -15.09
CA SER A 50 -16.49 -9.13 -16.50
C SER A 50 -16.33 -7.91 -17.38
N GLY A 51 -16.02 -8.13 -18.66
CA GLY A 51 -15.85 -7.10 -19.66
C GLY A 51 -14.44 -7.04 -20.23
N LEU A 52 -14.28 -6.28 -21.31
CA LEU A 52 -13.02 -6.22 -22.07
C LEU A 52 -11.82 -5.78 -21.22
N GLY A 53 -12.02 -4.86 -20.31
CA GLY A 53 -10.97 -4.39 -19.42
C GLY A 53 -10.47 -5.48 -18.47
N TRP A 54 -11.39 -6.31 -17.95
CA TRP A 54 -11.06 -7.42 -17.08
C TRP A 54 -10.28 -8.52 -17.82
N GLU A 55 -10.75 -8.94 -19.00
CA GLU A 55 -10.09 -9.96 -19.81
C GLU A 55 -8.67 -9.54 -20.24
N ARG A 56 -8.49 -8.25 -20.53
CA ARG A 56 -7.18 -7.68 -20.83
C ARG A 56 -6.24 -7.78 -19.63
N LEU A 57 -6.70 -7.39 -18.44
CA LEU A 57 -5.95 -7.52 -17.21
C LEU A 57 -5.57 -8.98 -16.94
N LEU A 58 -6.53 -9.89 -17.01
CA LEU A 58 -6.29 -11.31 -16.74
C LEU A 58 -5.29 -11.94 -17.72
N THR A 59 -5.28 -11.49 -18.98
CA THR A 59 -4.29 -11.93 -19.96
C THR A 59 -2.85 -11.62 -19.48
N ASP A 60 -2.63 -10.47 -18.86
CA ASP A 60 -1.31 -10.10 -18.33
C ASP A 60 -1.05 -10.72 -16.96
N VAL A 61 -2.06 -10.84 -16.10
CA VAL A 61 -1.98 -11.57 -14.82
C VAL A 61 -1.47 -13.00 -15.02
N ARG A 62 -2.04 -13.75 -15.97
CA ARG A 62 -1.64 -15.13 -16.28
C ARG A 62 -0.22 -15.27 -16.82
N LYS A 63 0.33 -14.20 -17.40
CA LYS A 63 1.72 -14.17 -17.94
C LYS A 63 2.73 -13.65 -16.94
N SER A 64 2.29 -13.18 -15.79
CA SER A 64 3.14 -12.56 -14.77
C SER A 64 3.53 -13.57 -13.70
N HIS A 65 4.67 -13.36 -13.11
CA HIS A 65 5.17 -14.14 -11.97
C HIS A 65 5.00 -13.40 -10.65
N PHE A 66 5.04 -12.07 -10.71
CA PHE A 66 4.67 -11.20 -9.61
C PHE A 66 3.53 -10.29 -10.06
N VAL A 67 2.50 -10.17 -9.23
CA VAL A 67 1.38 -9.23 -9.43
C VAL A 67 1.34 -8.30 -8.23
N LEU A 68 1.43 -7.01 -8.49
CA LEU A 68 1.45 -5.97 -7.46
C LEU A 68 0.20 -5.09 -7.61
N VAL A 69 -0.61 -5.02 -6.54
CA VAL A 69 -1.84 -4.23 -6.49
C VAL A 69 -1.64 -3.07 -5.52
N GLY A 70 -1.39 -1.89 -6.06
CA GLY A 70 -1.32 -0.64 -5.32
C GLY A 70 -2.70 -0.08 -5.04
N GLU A 71 -2.94 0.44 -3.84
CA GLU A 71 -4.26 0.90 -3.42
C GLU A 71 -4.26 2.26 -2.73
N TYR A 72 -5.48 2.82 -2.59
CA TYR A 72 -5.83 3.74 -1.54
C TYR A 72 -6.57 2.95 -0.44
N HIS A 73 -6.06 2.97 0.80
CA HIS A 73 -6.61 2.17 1.89
C HIS A 73 -8.03 2.58 2.27
N GLY A 74 -8.83 1.62 2.74
CA GLY A 74 -10.16 1.85 3.28
C GLY A 74 -11.28 1.92 2.25
N LEU A 75 -11.02 1.49 1.00
CA LEU A 75 -12.00 1.31 -0.06
C LEU A 75 -12.40 -0.17 -0.16
N ALA A 76 -13.65 -0.49 0.17
CA ALA A 76 -14.16 -1.87 0.25
C ALA A 76 -13.97 -2.69 -1.04
N GLN A 77 -14.00 -2.04 -2.19
CA GLN A 77 -13.92 -2.70 -3.49
C GLN A 77 -12.51 -3.23 -3.82
N ILE A 78 -11.45 -2.66 -3.23
CA ILE A 78 -10.08 -3.03 -3.62
C ILE A 78 -9.70 -4.43 -3.11
N PRO A 79 -9.99 -4.83 -1.86
CA PRO A 79 -9.80 -6.22 -1.44
C PRO A 79 -10.60 -7.23 -2.28
N LEU A 80 -11.84 -6.88 -2.69
CA LEU A 80 -12.67 -7.71 -3.55
C LEU A 80 -12.05 -7.89 -4.95
N PHE A 81 -11.59 -6.79 -5.55
CA PHE A 81 -10.83 -6.82 -6.81
C PHE A 81 -9.57 -7.68 -6.67
N THR A 82 -8.81 -7.51 -5.60
CA THR A 82 -7.60 -8.27 -5.35
C THR A 82 -7.87 -9.76 -5.17
N ALA A 83 -8.98 -10.13 -4.49
CA ALA A 83 -9.43 -11.51 -4.36
C ALA A 83 -9.76 -12.15 -5.72
N ALA A 84 -10.47 -11.41 -6.60
CA ALA A 84 -10.77 -11.87 -7.95
C ALA A 84 -9.50 -12.07 -8.80
N VAL A 85 -8.53 -11.14 -8.70
CA VAL A 85 -7.20 -11.31 -9.33
C VAL A 85 -6.49 -12.55 -8.77
N ALA A 86 -6.54 -12.76 -7.45
CA ALA A 86 -5.88 -13.89 -6.80
C ALA A 86 -6.47 -15.25 -7.23
N GLN A 87 -7.78 -15.33 -7.49
CA GLN A 87 -8.42 -16.56 -8.00
C GLN A 87 -7.85 -17.00 -9.35
N GLU A 88 -7.51 -16.05 -10.22
CA GLU A 88 -6.91 -16.32 -11.52
C GLU A 88 -5.39 -16.49 -11.45
N PHE A 89 -4.71 -15.71 -10.64
CA PHE A 89 -3.26 -15.73 -10.49
C PHE A 89 -2.77 -16.92 -9.67
N LYS A 90 -3.53 -17.36 -8.67
CA LYS A 90 -3.21 -18.46 -7.72
C LYS A 90 -1.84 -18.28 -7.07
N PRO A 91 -1.64 -17.20 -6.30
CA PRO A 91 -0.34 -16.91 -5.71
C PRO A 91 0.05 -17.97 -4.67
N THR A 92 1.32 -18.39 -4.69
CA THR A 92 1.90 -19.21 -3.62
C THR A 92 2.23 -18.35 -2.40
N VAL A 93 2.55 -17.07 -2.63
CA VAL A 93 2.91 -16.10 -1.60
C VAL A 93 2.05 -14.85 -1.76
N TYR A 94 1.58 -14.32 -0.65
CA TYR A 94 0.99 -12.98 -0.54
C TYR A 94 1.84 -12.13 0.41
N VAL A 95 2.15 -10.91 -0.02
CA VAL A 95 2.87 -9.92 0.77
C VAL A 95 1.94 -8.73 1.03
N GLY A 96 1.66 -8.47 2.31
CA GLY A 96 0.79 -7.37 2.75
C GLY A 96 1.52 -6.30 3.55
N GLU A 97 0.93 -5.11 3.63
CA GLU A 97 1.43 -3.96 4.38
C GLU A 97 1.06 -4.07 5.88
N VAL A 98 1.50 -5.14 6.48
CA VAL A 98 1.41 -5.41 7.92
C VAL A 98 2.76 -5.95 8.40
N ASP A 99 3.02 -5.90 9.71
CA ASP A 99 4.24 -6.48 10.25
C ASP A 99 4.20 -8.02 10.26
N PRO A 100 5.36 -8.69 10.40
CA PRO A 100 5.44 -10.16 10.37
C PRO A 100 4.60 -10.85 11.46
N TYR A 101 4.37 -10.20 12.58
CA TYR A 101 3.65 -10.74 13.74
C TYR A 101 2.14 -10.66 13.56
N VAL A 102 1.67 -9.58 12.93
CA VAL A 102 0.28 -9.46 12.47
C VAL A 102 0.00 -10.49 11.37
N ALA A 103 0.89 -10.68 10.40
CA ALA A 103 0.72 -11.69 9.36
C ALA A 103 0.63 -13.13 9.94
N ARG A 104 1.44 -13.44 10.97
CA ARG A 104 1.34 -14.70 11.71
C ARG A 104 -0.02 -14.84 12.39
N LYS A 105 -0.47 -13.79 13.10
CA LYS A 105 -1.77 -13.78 13.78
C LYS A 105 -2.93 -13.92 12.79
N LEU A 106 -2.89 -13.25 11.66
CA LEU A 106 -3.88 -13.40 10.58
C LEU A 106 -3.94 -14.84 10.05
N THR A 107 -2.78 -15.49 9.91
CA THR A 107 -2.70 -16.90 9.50
C THR A 107 -3.41 -17.81 10.51
N GLU A 108 -3.28 -17.55 11.82
CA GLU A 108 -3.95 -18.28 12.88
C GLU A 108 -5.46 -18.04 12.89
N LEU A 109 -5.86 -16.76 12.84
CA LEU A 109 -7.27 -16.36 12.92
C LEU A 109 -8.08 -16.80 11.71
N THR A 110 -7.51 -16.72 10.50
CA THR A 110 -8.21 -17.14 9.28
C THR A 110 -8.34 -18.66 9.13
N ALA A 111 -7.68 -19.45 9.97
CA ALA A 111 -7.91 -20.89 10.08
C ALA A 111 -9.20 -21.25 10.84
N GLN A 112 -9.79 -20.29 11.55
CA GLN A 112 -11.04 -20.45 12.28
C GLN A 112 -12.21 -19.92 11.46
N PRO A 113 -13.42 -20.50 11.59
CA PRO A 113 -14.62 -19.98 10.92
C PRO A 113 -15.07 -18.66 11.56
N GLY A 114 -15.72 -17.81 10.75
CA GLY A 114 -16.28 -16.53 11.21
C GLY A 114 -15.25 -15.40 11.36
N GLU A 115 -15.72 -14.23 11.70
CA GLU A 115 -14.89 -13.06 11.97
C GLU A 115 -14.17 -13.19 13.31
N PRO A 116 -12.95 -12.63 13.45
CA PRO A 116 -12.19 -12.69 14.70
C PRO A 116 -12.66 -11.64 15.74
N THR A 117 -13.98 -11.46 15.88
CA THR A 117 -14.61 -10.40 16.68
C THR A 117 -14.11 -10.35 18.12
N ALA A 118 -13.91 -11.52 18.75
CA ALA A 118 -13.39 -11.60 20.12
C ALA A 118 -11.97 -11.03 20.22
N TYR A 119 -11.11 -11.36 19.25
CA TYR A 119 -9.74 -10.87 19.19
C TYR A 119 -9.69 -9.36 18.90
N VAL A 120 -10.49 -8.89 17.93
CA VAL A 120 -10.57 -7.45 17.58
C VAL A 120 -11.11 -6.62 18.75
N ARG A 121 -12.09 -7.16 19.50
CA ARG A 121 -12.59 -6.52 20.73
C ARG A 121 -11.53 -6.45 21.81
N GLN A 122 -10.74 -7.51 21.98
CA GLN A 122 -9.69 -7.59 22.99
C GLN A 122 -8.51 -6.65 22.62
N TYR A 123 -8.13 -6.60 21.34
CA TYR A 123 -7.00 -5.84 20.83
C TYR A 123 -7.42 -4.93 19.66
N PRO A 124 -8.10 -3.80 19.94
CA PRO A 124 -8.57 -2.89 18.89
C PRO A 124 -7.39 -2.36 18.03
N GLY A 125 -7.52 -2.49 16.71
CA GLY A 125 -6.50 -2.05 15.76
C GLY A 125 -5.30 -2.98 15.60
N ALA A 126 -5.22 -4.10 16.36
CA ALA A 126 -4.07 -5.01 16.33
C ALA A 126 -3.88 -5.78 15.02
N LEU A 127 -4.89 -5.83 14.16
CA LEU A 127 -4.79 -6.43 12.82
C LEU A 127 -4.48 -5.40 11.73
N CYS A 128 -4.18 -4.15 12.09
CA CYS A 128 -3.91 -3.07 11.14
C CYS A 128 -5.05 -2.94 10.10
N PHE A 129 -4.72 -2.92 8.82
CA PHE A 129 -5.70 -2.85 7.73
C PHE A 129 -6.65 -4.07 7.71
N ALA A 130 -6.20 -5.24 8.17
CA ALA A 130 -7.05 -6.44 8.24
C ALA A 130 -8.05 -6.42 9.42
N THR A 131 -8.20 -5.30 10.12
CA THR A 131 -9.37 -5.01 10.98
C THR A 131 -10.62 -4.68 10.14
N MET A 132 -10.45 -4.43 8.83
CA MET A 132 -11.53 -4.28 7.87
C MET A 132 -12.00 -5.65 7.37
N ALA A 133 -13.31 -5.89 7.34
CA ALA A 133 -13.89 -7.18 6.99
C ALA A 133 -13.45 -7.68 5.61
N GLU A 134 -13.44 -6.80 4.59
CA GLU A 134 -13.05 -7.15 3.23
C GLU A 134 -11.57 -7.54 3.14
N GLU A 135 -10.69 -6.88 3.90
CA GLU A 135 -9.27 -7.23 3.96
C GLU A 135 -9.07 -8.59 4.67
N PHE A 136 -9.80 -8.82 5.74
CA PHE A 136 -9.75 -10.10 6.45
C PHE A 136 -10.25 -11.25 5.57
N GLU A 137 -11.34 -11.05 4.82
CA GLU A 137 -11.87 -12.03 3.87
C GLU A 137 -10.91 -12.29 2.69
N LEU A 138 -10.22 -11.27 2.19
CA LEU A 138 -9.14 -11.46 1.21
C LEU A 138 -8.08 -12.42 1.77
N ILE A 139 -7.58 -12.16 3.00
CA ILE A 139 -6.58 -13.04 3.63
C ILE A 139 -7.13 -14.45 3.81
N ARG A 140 -8.40 -14.60 4.24
CA ARG A 140 -9.05 -15.91 4.39
C ARG A 140 -9.12 -16.65 3.06
N SER A 141 -9.53 -15.98 1.99
CA SER A 141 -9.63 -16.58 0.66
C SER A 141 -8.26 -17.04 0.13
N LEU A 142 -7.21 -16.26 0.36
CA LEU A 142 -5.83 -16.63 0.04
C LEU A 142 -5.36 -17.84 0.83
N ARG A 143 -5.68 -17.90 2.14
CA ARG A 143 -5.35 -19.05 2.99
C ARG A 143 -6.08 -20.31 2.54
N ALA A 144 -7.33 -20.21 2.13
CA ALA A 144 -8.07 -21.34 1.56
C ALA A 144 -7.42 -21.89 0.27
N GLN A 145 -6.68 -21.05 -0.47
CA GLN A 145 -5.86 -21.44 -1.62
C GLN A 145 -4.44 -21.92 -1.23
N HIS A 146 -4.16 -22.13 0.05
CA HIS A 146 -2.85 -22.50 0.59
C HIS A 146 -1.75 -21.43 0.37
N THR A 147 -2.13 -20.18 0.09
CA THR A 147 -1.20 -19.06 -0.06
C THR A 147 -0.54 -18.74 1.28
N ARG A 148 0.78 -18.60 1.28
CA ARG A 148 1.53 -18.14 2.45
C ARG A 148 1.39 -16.63 2.61
N ILE A 149 1.00 -16.18 3.79
CA ILE A 149 0.88 -14.75 4.13
C ILE A 149 2.19 -14.26 4.73
N ILE A 150 2.72 -13.16 4.20
CA ILE A 150 3.94 -12.49 4.64
C ILE A 150 3.59 -11.03 4.95
N GLY A 151 3.98 -10.57 6.13
CA GLY A 151 3.98 -9.16 6.52
C GLY A 151 5.40 -8.63 6.49
N ILE A 152 5.58 -7.38 6.08
CA ILE A 152 6.91 -6.79 5.93
C ILE A 152 7.07 -5.42 6.58
N ASP A 153 5.99 -4.83 7.06
CA ASP A 153 6.01 -3.48 7.62
C ASP A 153 6.61 -3.42 9.04
N GLN A 154 6.73 -2.22 9.55
CA GLN A 154 7.05 -1.96 10.95
C GLN A 154 5.91 -2.45 11.86
N VAL A 155 6.23 -2.73 13.13
CA VAL A 155 5.22 -3.01 14.15
C VAL A 155 4.35 -1.77 14.29
N PHE A 156 3.03 -1.92 14.04
CA PHE A 156 2.12 -0.79 14.03
C PHE A 156 1.87 -0.25 15.45
N ALA A 157 1.71 1.05 15.59
CA ALA A 157 1.61 1.71 16.90
C ALA A 157 0.46 1.18 17.77
N ALA A 158 -0.64 0.74 17.15
CA ALA A 158 -1.82 0.20 17.84
C ALA A 158 -1.71 -1.28 18.21
N THR A 159 -0.58 -1.96 17.93
CA THR A 159 -0.45 -3.41 18.15
C THR A 159 0.32 -3.76 19.43
N ALA A 160 0.75 -2.78 20.24
CA ALA A 160 1.65 -3.01 21.35
C ALA A 160 1.16 -4.10 22.33
N ALA A 161 -0.10 -4.09 22.73
CA ALA A 161 -0.67 -5.08 23.64
C ALA A 161 -0.61 -6.50 23.06
N SER A 162 -1.08 -6.68 21.83
CA SER A 162 -1.06 -7.99 21.15
C SER A 162 0.36 -8.45 20.84
N PHE A 163 1.25 -7.52 20.47
CA PHE A 163 2.66 -7.80 20.24
C PHE A 163 3.35 -8.34 21.49
N TYR A 164 3.20 -7.68 22.63
CA TYR A 164 3.77 -8.13 23.91
C TYR A 164 3.18 -9.49 24.34
N THR A 165 1.90 -9.73 24.08
CA THR A 165 1.27 -11.05 24.33
C THR A 165 1.94 -12.14 23.48
N GLN A 166 2.18 -11.89 22.20
CA GLN A 166 2.88 -12.83 21.32
C GLN A 166 4.34 -13.02 21.76
N LEU A 167 5.04 -11.93 22.11
CA LEU A 167 6.42 -11.99 22.61
C LEU A 167 6.53 -12.81 23.90
N ALA A 168 5.57 -12.69 24.82
CA ALA A 168 5.52 -13.50 26.04
C ALA A 168 5.41 -15.01 25.75
N GLY A 169 4.81 -15.40 24.62
CA GLY A 169 4.77 -16.78 24.15
C GLY A 169 6.10 -17.31 23.63
N GLU A 170 7.00 -16.43 23.19
CA GLU A 170 8.29 -16.78 22.57
C GLU A 170 9.47 -16.84 23.54
N VAL A 171 9.30 -16.37 24.79
CA VAL A 171 10.36 -16.37 25.81
C VAL A 171 10.41 -17.68 26.59
N LYS A 172 11.63 -18.07 27.01
CA LYS A 172 11.90 -19.29 27.78
C LYS A 172 11.74 -19.09 29.27
N HIS A 173 12.28 -17.97 29.80
CA HIS A 173 12.33 -17.72 31.22
C HIS A 173 10.98 -17.22 31.76
N GLN A 174 10.48 -17.90 32.80
CA GLN A 174 9.16 -17.61 33.41
C GLN A 174 9.06 -16.17 33.93
N ALA A 175 10.12 -15.64 34.53
CA ALA A 175 10.15 -14.26 35.02
C ALA A 175 9.98 -13.23 33.92
N VAL A 176 10.65 -13.44 32.76
CA VAL A 176 10.52 -12.57 31.57
C VAL A 176 9.11 -12.68 30.99
N ARG A 177 8.57 -13.90 30.90
CA ARG A 177 7.20 -14.12 30.46
C ARG A 177 6.17 -13.40 31.34
N ALA A 178 6.30 -13.52 32.66
CA ALA A 178 5.41 -12.86 33.60
C ALA A 178 5.46 -11.32 33.44
N TYR A 179 6.66 -10.75 33.30
CA TYR A 179 6.83 -9.33 33.05
C TYR A 179 6.17 -8.88 31.75
N LEU A 180 6.43 -9.60 30.62
CA LEU A 180 5.85 -9.26 29.32
C LEU A 180 4.33 -9.37 29.33
N THR A 181 3.76 -10.40 29.99
CA THR A 181 2.32 -10.55 30.16
C THR A 181 1.71 -9.39 30.94
N GLN A 182 2.38 -8.95 32.01
CA GLN A 182 1.95 -7.78 32.78
C GLN A 182 1.99 -6.50 31.92
N GLN A 183 3.04 -6.30 31.13
CA GLN A 183 3.12 -5.15 30.20
C GLN A 183 2.04 -5.22 29.13
N ALA A 184 1.77 -6.39 28.56
CA ALA A 184 0.70 -6.58 27.57
C ALA A 184 -0.66 -6.15 28.15
N ALA A 185 -0.99 -6.59 29.38
CA ALA A 185 -2.22 -6.20 30.06
C ALA A 185 -2.30 -4.67 30.31
N ARG A 186 -1.17 -4.06 30.71
CA ARG A 186 -1.08 -2.61 30.89
C ARG A 186 -1.31 -1.85 29.61
N TYR A 187 -0.71 -2.29 28.50
CA TYR A 187 -0.89 -1.66 27.19
C TYR A 187 -2.30 -1.86 26.63
N GLN A 188 -2.91 -3.01 26.88
CA GLN A 188 -4.30 -3.26 26.51
C GLN A 188 -5.26 -2.26 27.19
N ILE A 189 -5.11 -2.05 28.50
CA ILE A 189 -5.89 -1.03 29.22
C ILE A 189 -5.62 0.36 28.65
N GLN A 190 -4.36 0.70 28.40
CA GLN A 190 -3.96 1.98 27.84
C GLN A 190 -4.59 2.23 26.47
N ASP A 191 -4.53 1.24 25.56
CA ASP A 191 -5.05 1.38 24.20
C ASP A 191 -6.59 1.43 24.20
N GLN A 192 -7.26 0.70 25.12
CA GLN A 192 -8.72 0.81 25.33
C GLN A 192 -9.12 2.20 25.84
N LEU A 193 -8.39 2.75 26.82
CA LEU A 193 -8.63 4.12 27.33
C LEU A 193 -8.39 5.15 26.24
N ASN A 194 -7.35 5.02 25.44
CA ASN A 194 -7.09 5.90 24.31
C ASN A 194 -8.26 5.88 23.30
N LYS A 195 -8.79 4.70 23.01
CA LYS A 195 -9.96 4.55 22.13
C LYS A 195 -11.19 5.29 22.71
N GLN A 196 -11.47 5.10 24.01
CA GLN A 196 -12.62 5.73 24.67
C GLN A 196 -12.50 7.26 24.75
N GLN A 197 -11.29 7.76 25.00
CA GLN A 197 -10.99 9.18 25.13
C GLN A 197 -10.69 9.85 23.79
N ARG A 198 -10.76 9.12 22.67
CA ARG A 198 -10.39 9.60 21.34
C ARG A 198 -8.97 10.15 21.28
N ASN A 199 -8.06 9.58 22.05
CA ASN A 199 -6.68 10.01 22.12
C ASN A 199 -5.80 9.14 21.18
N PRO A 200 -5.09 9.73 20.20
CA PRO A 200 -4.29 8.98 19.23
C PRO A 200 -2.98 8.42 19.81
N TYR A 201 -2.71 8.62 21.09
CA TYR A 201 -1.46 8.19 21.73
C TYR A 201 -1.49 6.73 22.14
N TYR A 202 -1.11 5.85 21.23
CA TYR A 202 -0.94 4.44 21.48
C TYR A 202 0.24 4.13 22.39
N ALA A 203 0.20 2.97 23.07
CA ALA A 203 1.21 2.54 24.02
C ALA A 203 2.64 2.55 23.46
N LEU A 204 2.83 2.18 22.18
CA LEU A 204 4.13 2.23 21.52
C LEU A 204 4.69 3.67 21.47
N LEU A 205 3.85 4.66 21.16
CA LEU A 205 4.25 6.06 21.05
C LEU A 205 4.58 6.70 22.41
N LYS A 206 4.13 6.10 23.51
CA LYS A 206 4.43 6.53 24.89
C LYS A 206 5.67 5.87 25.48
N GLN A 207 6.32 4.97 24.75
CA GLN A 207 7.57 4.36 25.17
C GLN A 207 8.67 5.42 25.33
N THR A 208 9.64 5.09 26.18
CA THR A 208 10.89 5.85 26.28
C THR A 208 12.04 5.05 25.67
N PRO A 209 13.14 5.69 25.24
CA PRO A 209 14.33 4.95 24.80
C PRO A 209 14.76 3.89 25.81
N GLY A 210 14.81 4.25 27.11
CA GLY A 210 15.20 3.32 28.16
C GLY A 210 14.26 2.12 28.34
N SER A 211 12.94 2.28 28.09
CA SER A 211 12.00 1.14 28.14
C SER A 211 12.20 0.19 26.97
N VAL A 212 12.55 0.71 25.81
CA VAL A 212 12.85 -0.10 24.60
C VAL A 212 14.20 -0.80 24.76
N ASP A 213 15.23 -0.11 25.27
CA ASP A 213 16.53 -0.72 25.59
C ASP A 213 16.38 -1.86 26.63
N SER A 214 15.53 -1.65 27.64
CA SER A 214 15.20 -2.69 28.63
C SER A 214 14.53 -3.90 27.99
N LEU A 215 13.65 -3.73 26.99
CA LEU A 215 13.05 -4.85 26.26
C LEU A 215 14.12 -5.67 25.51
N ILE A 216 15.06 -5.01 24.83
CA ILE A 216 16.18 -5.66 24.16
C ILE A 216 17.03 -6.45 25.17
N ALA A 217 17.39 -5.83 26.30
CA ALA A 217 18.21 -6.48 27.33
C ALA A 217 17.50 -7.70 27.92
N LEU A 218 16.21 -7.60 28.24
CA LEU A 218 15.40 -8.69 28.79
C LEU A 218 15.31 -9.89 27.83
N THR A 219 15.33 -9.65 26.52
CA THR A 219 15.19 -10.71 25.53
C THR A 219 16.51 -11.28 25.03
N GLN A 220 17.66 -10.76 25.48
CA GLN A 220 18.99 -11.14 25.00
C GLN A 220 19.31 -12.63 25.19
N ALA A 221 18.89 -13.23 26.33
CA ALA A 221 19.09 -14.63 26.65
C ALA A 221 17.94 -15.55 26.19
N GLU A 222 16.90 -14.98 25.53
CA GLU A 222 15.70 -15.68 25.12
C GLU A 222 15.85 -16.37 23.75
N SER A 223 14.73 -16.88 23.20
CA SER A 223 14.74 -17.51 21.87
C SER A 223 15.21 -16.54 20.78
N PRO A 224 15.74 -17.04 19.65
CA PRO A 224 16.06 -16.18 18.49
C PRO A 224 14.86 -15.38 18.02
N THR A 225 13.65 -15.95 18.04
CA THR A 225 12.40 -15.27 17.70
C THR A 225 12.11 -14.12 18.66
N ALA A 226 12.22 -14.32 19.97
CA ALA A 226 11.99 -13.27 20.97
C ALA A 226 12.98 -12.12 20.81
N ARG A 227 14.26 -12.40 20.54
CA ARG A 227 15.26 -11.37 20.27
C ARG A 227 14.93 -10.56 19.01
N GLN A 228 14.56 -11.26 17.91
CA GLN A 228 14.17 -10.58 16.67
C GLN A 228 12.95 -9.70 16.89
N MET A 229 11.93 -10.18 17.59
CA MET A 229 10.74 -9.40 17.93
C MET A 229 11.11 -8.11 18.68
N ALA A 230 11.95 -8.19 19.69
CA ALA A 230 12.38 -7.01 20.45
C ALA A 230 13.15 -6.00 19.58
N GLN A 231 14.01 -6.48 18.67
CA GLN A 231 14.74 -5.64 17.72
C GLN A 231 13.80 -4.94 16.72
N ASP A 232 12.81 -5.65 16.17
CA ASP A 232 11.84 -5.10 15.24
C ASP A 232 10.93 -4.07 15.92
N TYR A 233 10.56 -4.31 17.18
CA TYR A 233 9.83 -3.35 18.00
C TYR A 233 10.64 -2.08 18.22
N ALA A 234 11.93 -2.21 18.58
CA ALA A 234 12.84 -1.09 18.76
C ALA A 234 13.05 -0.29 17.46
N ALA A 235 13.23 -0.99 16.32
CA ALA A 235 13.34 -0.36 15.01
C ALA A 235 12.07 0.42 14.66
N SER A 236 10.89 -0.15 14.94
CA SER A 236 9.59 0.49 14.71
C SER A 236 9.41 1.73 15.60
N TYR A 237 9.76 1.63 16.87
CA TYR A 237 9.79 2.79 17.79
C TYR A 237 10.64 3.94 17.23
N GLN A 238 11.87 3.64 16.76
CA GLN A 238 12.76 4.64 16.18
C GLN A 238 12.19 5.27 14.89
N ILE A 239 11.42 4.54 14.11
CA ILE A 239 10.72 5.07 12.94
C ILE A 239 9.64 6.06 13.36
N TYR A 240 8.84 5.74 14.38
CA TYR A 240 7.75 6.60 14.83
C TYR A 240 8.22 7.89 15.51
N ILE A 241 9.25 7.82 16.36
CA ILE A 241 9.73 9.00 17.11
C ILE A 241 10.74 9.85 16.34
N GLY A 242 11.32 9.34 15.27
CA GLY A 242 12.38 10.01 14.52
C GLY A 242 11.87 11.27 13.82
N LYS A 243 12.72 12.30 13.74
CA LYS A 243 12.47 13.55 13.00
C LYS A 243 13.24 13.50 11.68
N GLY A 244 12.53 13.55 10.57
CA GLY A 244 13.13 13.47 9.21
C GLY A 244 13.69 12.07 8.88
N GLY A 245 13.67 11.70 7.59
CA GLY A 245 14.19 10.42 7.11
C GLY A 245 13.46 9.16 7.61
N ASN A 246 12.34 9.31 8.33
CA ASN A 246 11.59 8.18 8.88
C ASN A 246 11.03 7.29 7.80
N HIS A 247 10.54 7.88 6.71
CA HIS A 247 10.04 7.11 5.57
C HIS A 247 11.12 6.20 4.99
N GLN A 248 12.34 6.72 4.75
CA GLN A 248 13.45 5.89 4.29
C GLN A 248 13.82 4.76 5.26
N ARG A 249 13.77 5.02 6.58
CA ARG A 249 14.01 3.97 7.60
C ARG A 249 12.94 2.89 7.54
N ARG A 250 11.66 3.28 7.39
CA ARG A 250 10.53 2.35 7.20
C ARG A 250 10.75 1.50 5.96
N LEU A 251 11.08 2.12 4.81
CA LEU A 251 11.34 1.38 3.56
C LEU A 251 12.51 0.40 3.70
N ASN A 252 13.58 0.80 4.39
CA ASN A 252 14.73 -0.07 4.64
C ASN A 252 14.34 -1.28 5.51
N LEU A 253 13.48 -1.08 6.51
CA LEU A 253 12.93 -2.16 7.32
C LEU A 253 12.06 -3.09 6.48
N MET A 254 11.10 -2.55 5.71
CA MET A 254 10.23 -3.33 4.83
C MET A 254 11.02 -4.18 3.84
N LYS A 255 12.05 -3.62 3.21
CA LYS A 255 12.92 -4.34 2.28
C LYS A 255 13.69 -5.48 2.97
N ARG A 256 14.24 -5.24 4.17
CA ARG A 256 14.90 -6.28 4.94
C ARG A 256 13.94 -7.41 5.32
N ASN A 257 12.76 -7.08 5.82
CA ASN A 257 11.73 -8.05 6.18
C ASN A 257 11.31 -8.89 4.97
N LEU A 258 11.11 -8.26 3.81
CA LEU A 258 10.80 -8.96 2.57
C LEU A 258 11.91 -9.94 2.18
N LEU A 259 13.16 -9.47 2.09
CA LEU A 259 14.28 -10.32 1.72
C LEU A 259 14.50 -11.47 2.71
N GLN A 260 14.37 -11.21 4.01
CA GLN A 260 14.44 -12.25 5.04
C GLN A 260 13.34 -13.31 4.88
N ALA A 261 12.09 -12.88 4.62
CA ALA A 261 10.98 -13.80 4.39
C ALA A 261 11.16 -14.65 3.11
N LEU A 262 11.86 -14.10 2.11
CA LEU A 262 12.15 -14.76 0.82
C LEU A 262 13.39 -15.65 0.85
N GLN A 263 14.27 -15.56 1.86
CA GLN A 263 15.49 -16.39 1.99
C GLN A 263 15.20 -17.89 1.90
N ARG A 264 14.03 -18.34 2.36
CA ARG A 264 13.60 -19.74 2.28
C ARG A 264 13.49 -20.28 0.85
N TYR A 265 13.42 -19.40 -0.14
CA TYR A 265 13.38 -19.75 -1.57
C TYR A 265 14.76 -19.66 -2.23
N GLN A 266 15.80 -19.43 -1.43
CA GLN A 266 17.17 -19.53 -1.89
C GLN A 266 17.54 -21.00 -2.16
N THR A 267 18.10 -21.27 -3.33
CA THR A 267 18.59 -22.57 -3.75
C THR A 267 20.10 -22.49 -4.02
N ALA A 268 20.73 -23.62 -4.27
CA ALA A 268 22.16 -23.65 -4.66
C ALA A 268 22.43 -22.89 -5.98
N THR A 269 21.43 -22.79 -6.85
CA THR A 269 21.53 -22.15 -8.18
C THR A 269 21.02 -20.71 -8.20
N GLY A 270 20.53 -20.19 -7.08
CA GLY A 270 20.02 -18.81 -6.99
C GLY A 270 18.68 -18.72 -6.25
N LEU A 271 18.08 -17.54 -6.31
CA LEU A 271 16.80 -17.25 -5.70
C LEU A 271 15.66 -17.69 -6.64
N ASN A 272 14.76 -18.56 -6.16
CA ASN A 272 13.60 -19.06 -6.92
C ASN A 272 12.30 -18.73 -6.17
N ILE A 273 11.91 -17.47 -6.19
CA ILE A 273 10.69 -16.97 -5.56
C ILE A 273 9.48 -17.50 -6.35
N PRO A 274 8.47 -18.11 -5.69
CA PRO A 274 7.27 -18.59 -6.38
C PRO A 274 6.34 -17.44 -6.79
N PRO A 275 5.25 -17.70 -7.56
CA PRO A 275 4.25 -16.72 -7.90
C PRO A 275 3.78 -15.93 -6.66
N THR A 276 3.96 -14.61 -6.70
CA THR A 276 3.76 -13.74 -5.54
C THR A 276 2.79 -12.60 -5.87
N LEU A 277 1.75 -12.46 -5.04
CA LEU A 277 0.84 -11.32 -5.04
C LEU A 277 1.26 -10.35 -3.93
N VAL A 278 1.42 -9.08 -4.26
CA VAL A 278 1.74 -8.02 -3.30
C VAL A 278 0.60 -7.01 -3.29
N LYS A 279 0.08 -6.64 -2.12
CA LYS A 279 -0.94 -5.59 -1.97
C LYS A 279 -0.53 -4.61 -0.88
N MET A 280 -0.40 -3.34 -1.25
CA MET A 280 0.06 -2.25 -0.38
C MET A 280 -0.46 -0.90 -0.89
N GLY A 281 -0.29 0.16 -0.11
CA GLY A 281 -0.54 1.51 -0.57
C GLY A 281 0.17 1.81 -1.89
N GLY A 282 -0.52 2.52 -2.79
CA GLY A 282 -0.04 2.77 -4.16
C GLY A 282 1.30 3.50 -4.25
N VAL A 283 1.71 4.19 -3.19
CA VAL A 283 3.05 4.82 -3.14
C VAL A 283 4.20 3.81 -3.05
N HIS A 284 3.93 2.57 -2.59
CA HIS A 284 4.95 1.55 -2.36
C HIS A 284 5.21 0.64 -3.56
N LEU A 285 4.31 0.58 -4.56
CA LEU A 285 4.34 -0.49 -5.56
C LEU A 285 4.68 -0.05 -6.98
N ALA A 286 5.12 1.21 -7.19
CA ALA A 286 5.68 1.64 -8.47
C ALA A 286 7.02 0.92 -8.76
N ARG A 287 7.24 0.49 -10.01
CA ARG A 287 8.50 -0.17 -10.41
C ARG A 287 9.72 0.75 -10.43
N GLY A 288 9.49 2.05 -10.55
CA GLY A 288 10.51 3.09 -10.52
C GLY A 288 10.48 3.88 -9.22
N LEU A 289 10.63 5.21 -9.33
CA LEU A 289 10.45 6.14 -8.22
C LEU A 289 9.00 6.08 -7.71
N SER A 290 8.86 6.09 -6.39
CA SER A 290 7.56 6.20 -5.73
C SER A 290 6.82 7.47 -6.18
N PRO A 291 5.50 7.42 -6.44
CA PRO A 291 4.70 8.60 -6.73
C PRO A 291 4.48 9.52 -5.53
N ILE A 292 5.01 9.17 -4.35
CA ILE A 292 4.96 10.02 -3.17
C ILE A 292 5.59 11.40 -3.48
N ARG A 293 4.93 12.48 -3.08
CA ARG A 293 5.35 13.83 -3.47
C ARG A 293 6.58 14.37 -2.72
N PHE A 294 6.86 13.82 -1.52
CA PHE A 294 8.02 14.23 -0.74
C PHE A 294 9.16 13.22 -0.89
N GLY A 295 10.24 13.65 -1.48
CA GLY A 295 11.44 12.85 -1.65
C GLY A 295 11.48 11.97 -2.91
N GLU A 296 12.57 11.26 -3.05
CA GLU A 296 12.84 10.31 -4.14
C GLU A 296 13.15 8.95 -3.52
N TYR A 297 12.20 8.04 -3.63
CA TYR A 297 12.30 6.73 -3.02
C TYR A 297 12.11 5.62 -4.05
N TYR A 298 13.03 4.66 -4.06
CA TYR A 298 12.84 3.36 -4.67
C TYR A 298 12.29 2.43 -3.60
N ASP A 299 11.11 1.88 -3.82
CA ASP A 299 10.34 1.18 -2.81
C ASP A 299 10.19 -0.32 -3.10
N ILE A 300 9.23 -0.98 -2.49
CA ILE A 300 8.96 -2.43 -2.63
C ILE A 300 8.64 -2.79 -4.09
N GLY A 301 7.89 -1.97 -4.82
CA GLY A 301 7.61 -2.23 -6.24
C GLY A 301 8.87 -2.27 -7.08
N ASN A 302 9.85 -1.38 -6.82
CA ASN A 302 11.14 -1.42 -7.50
C ASN A 302 11.95 -2.67 -7.12
N LEU A 303 11.98 -3.03 -5.83
CA LEU A 303 12.67 -4.25 -5.39
C LEU A 303 12.06 -5.50 -6.04
N MET A 304 10.72 -5.62 -6.07
CA MET A 304 10.04 -6.74 -6.70
C MET A 304 10.29 -6.81 -8.20
N GLN A 305 10.33 -5.66 -8.90
CA GLN A 305 10.73 -5.63 -10.31
C GLN A 305 12.14 -6.19 -10.50
N ASN A 306 13.13 -5.73 -9.72
CA ASN A 306 14.51 -6.23 -9.82
C ASN A 306 14.60 -7.73 -9.47
N LEU A 307 13.82 -8.22 -8.49
CA LEU A 307 13.74 -9.64 -8.17
C LEU A 307 13.08 -10.47 -9.29
N ALA A 308 12.18 -9.90 -10.07
CA ALA A 308 11.65 -10.53 -11.27
C ALA A 308 12.72 -10.63 -12.36
N ASP A 309 13.44 -9.53 -12.61
CA ASP A 309 14.45 -9.44 -13.66
C ASP A 309 15.59 -10.45 -13.45
N VAL A 310 16.09 -10.61 -12.21
CA VAL A 310 17.15 -11.60 -11.92
C VAL A 310 16.70 -13.05 -12.05
N GLN A 311 15.41 -13.31 -12.21
CA GLN A 311 14.83 -14.64 -12.42
C GLN A 311 14.30 -14.82 -13.85
N ASP A 312 14.53 -13.87 -14.75
CA ASP A 312 13.95 -13.83 -16.10
C ASP A 312 12.42 -13.97 -16.09
N LYS A 313 11.75 -13.35 -15.10
CA LYS A 313 10.31 -13.38 -14.89
C LYS A 313 9.71 -11.98 -15.12
N LYS A 314 8.38 -11.93 -15.20
CA LYS A 314 7.62 -10.68 -15.38
C LYS A 314 6.94 -10.28 -14.09
N SER A 315 6.97 -8.98 -13.77
CA SER A 315 6.10 -8.35 -12.79
C SER A 315 5.00 -7.54 -13.50
N LEU A 316 3.82 -7.51 -12.90
CA LEU A 316 2.68 -6.69 -13.32
C LEU A 316 2.33 -5.73 -12.19
N HIS A 317 2.32 -4.44 -12.47
CA HIS A 317 2.03 -3.40 -11.51
C HIS A 317 0.69 -2.73 -11.84
N VAL A 318 -0.28 -2.86 -10.95
CA VAL A 318 -1.65 -2.35 -11.09
C VAL A 318 -1.93 -1.36 -9.97
N LEU A 319 -2.32 -0.14 -10.29
CA LEU A 319 -2.76 0.87 -9.33
C LEU A 319 -4.29 0.93 -9.36
N VAL A 320 -4.95 0.80 -8.20
CA VAL A 320 -6.41 0.82 -8.07
C VAL A 320 -6.82 1.97 -7.18
N LEU A 321 -7.57 2.91 -7.73
CA LEU A 321 -8.01 4.13 -7.05
C LEU A 321 -9.50 4.38 -7.30
N GLY A 322 -10.09 5.23 -6.49
CA GLY A 322 -11.46 5.72 -6.69
C GLY A 322 -11.50 7.04 -7.45
N LYS A 323 -12.65 7.33 -8.07
CA LYS A 323 -12.98 8.67 -8.56
C LYS A 323 -13.63 9.49 -7.44
N GLN A 324 -14.69 8.98 -6.85
CA GLN A 324 -15.42 9.62 -5.77
C GLN A 324 -16.17 8.58 -4.94
N GLY A 325 -16.85 9.01 -3.88
CA GLY A 325 -17.68 8.17 -3.03
C GLY A 325 -17.31 8.28 -1.56
N HIS A 326 -17.06 7.16 -0.90
CA HIS A 326 -16.73 7.11 0.51
C HIS A 326 -15.51 6.20 0.77
N LYS A 327 -14.78 6.51 1.83
CA LYS A 327 -13.69 5.69 2.37
C LYS A 327 -13.86 5.52 3.88
N LEU A 328 -13.21 4.49 4.43
CA LEU A 328 -13.09 4.39 5.88
C LEU A 328 -12.23 5.55 6.40
N ALA A 329 -12.79 6.25 7.39
CA ALA A 329 -12.09 7.33 8.10
C ALA A 329 -10.97 6.76 8.93
N THR A 330 -9.83 6.51 8.41
CA THR A 330 -8.61 6.01 9.05
C THR A 330 -8.81 4.97 10.18
N LEU A 331 -7.83 4.14 10.42
CA LEU A 331 -7.74 3.29 11.63
C LEU A 331 -7.61 4.11 12.93
N ASN A 332 -7.85 5.43 12.83
CA ASN A 332 -7.71 6.35 13.95
C ASN A 332 -8.95 6.26 14.87
N PRO A 333 -8.80 5.88 16.14
CA PRO A 333 -9.90 5.84 17.11
C PRO A 333 -10.61 7.18 17.32
N GLU A 334 -10.04 8.30 16.88
CA GLU A 334 -10.69 9.62 16.98
C GLU A 334 -11.98 9.74 16.16
N ASN A 335 -12.15 8.93 15.12
CA ASN A 335 -13.28 9.00 14.20
C ASN A 335 -14.33 7.89 14.35
N ILE A 336 -14.47 7.32 15.55
CA ILE A 336 -15.41 6.21 15.81
C ILE A 336 -16.86 6.55 15.43
N GLU A 337 -17.27 7.82 15.50
CA GLU A 337 -18.62 8.26 15.14
C GLU A 337 -18.82 8.46 13.62
N LYS A 338 -17.74 8.58 12.85
CA LYS A 338 -17.76 8.76 11.40
C LYS A 338 -16.85 7.73 10.75
N LEU A 339 -17.29 6.48 10.75
CA LEU A 339 -16.53 5.40 10.14
C LEU A 339 -16.41 5.54 8.61
N SER A 340 -17.36 6.24 8.00
CA SER A 340 -17.38 6.50 6.57
C SER A 340 -17.32 8.02 6.33
N ILE A 341 -16.34 8.46 5.54
CA ILE A 341 -16.16 9.86 5.15
C ILE A 341 -16.12 9.98 3.63
N PRO A 342 -16.47 11.16 3.08
CA PRO A 342 -16.35 11.39 1.64
C PRO A 342 -14.93 11.11 1.13
N TYR A 343 -14.85 10.62 -0.08
CA TYR A 343 -13.62 10.36 -0.84
C TYR A 343 -13.73 11.00 -2.23
N THR A 344 -12.63 11.58 -2.69
CA THR A 344 -12.47 12.05 -4.08
C THR A 344 -11.07 11.68 -4.58
N GLU A 345 -10.84 11.76 -5.89
CA GLU A 345 -9.50 11.52 -6.46
C GLU A 345 -8.43 12.45 -5.89
N ALA A 346 -8.81 13.63 -5.36
CA ALA A 346 -7.89 14.56 -4.70
C ALA A 346 -7.30 14.03 -3.39
N ASP A 347 -7.97 13.04 -2.76
CA ASP A 347 -7.47 12.40 -1.53
C ASP A 347 -6.20 11.55 -1.76
N TYR A 348 -5.96 11.11 -2.99
CA TYR A 348 -4.75 10.37 -3.32
C TYR A 348 -3.51 11.27 -3.35
N ASP A 349 -3.69 12.51 -3.82
CA ASP A 349 -2.66 13.55 -3.84
C ASP A 349 -3.35 14.93 -3.82
N ASP A 350 -2.78 15.91 -3.10
CA ASP A 350 -3.29 17.29 -3.03
C ASP A 350 -3.47 17.95 -4.40
N GLU A 351 -2.74 17.50 -5.42
CA GLU A 351 -2.81 18.03 -6.78
C GLU A 351 -3.70 17.19 -7.72
N ALA A 352 -4.37 16.16 -7.21
CA ALA A 352 -5.18 15.22 -8.00
C ALA A 352 -4.46 14.78 -9.30
N PRO A 353 -3.31 14.09 -9.22
CA PRO A 353 -2.48 13.79 -10.39
C PRO A 353 -3.20 12.91 -11.41
N ILE A 354 -4.21 12.13 -10.96
CA ILE A 354 -4.99 11.21 -11.80
C ILE A 354 -6.23 11.86 -12.44
N LYS A 355 -6.47 13.15 -12.22
CA LYS A 355 -7.68 13.83 -12.72
C LYS A 355 -7.91 13.66 -14.23
N ALA A 356 -6.85 13.66 -15.03
CA ALA A 356 -6.96 13.44 -16.47
C ALA A 356 -7.57 12.07 -16.84
N PHE A 357 -7.44 11.06 -15.96
CA PHE A 357 -8.04 9.74 -16.10
C PHE A 357 -9.46 9.69 -15.53
N THR A 358 -9.68 10.24 -14.34
CA THR A 358 -11.01 10.23 -13.70
C THR A 358 -12.03 11.04 -14.48
N ASP A 359 -11.63 12.10 -15.19
CA ASP A 359 -12.47 12.86 -16.12
C ASP A 359 -12.98 12.02 -17.32
N GLN A 360 -12.31 10.92 -17.66
CA GLN A 360 -12.75 10.00 -18.72
C GLN A 360 -13.70 8.90 -18.21
N VAL A 361 -13.88 8.79 -16.90
CA VAL A 361 -14.75 7.75 -16.31
C VAL A 361 -16.15 8.32 -16.12
N SER A 362 -17.12 7.72 -16.78
CA SER A 362 -18.56 8.07 -16.68
C SER A 362 -19.40 6.81 -16.48
N GLY A 363 -20.52 6.98 -15.75
CA GLY A 363 -21.42 5.87 -15.44
C GLY A 363 -20.84 4.89 -14.40
N PRO A 364 -21.48 3.73 -14.18
CA PRO A 364 -21.19 2.80 -13.10
C PRO A 364 -20.06 1.79 -13.43
N ALA A 365 -19.66 1.70 -14.69
CA ALA A 365 -18.60 0.77 -15.10
C ALA A 365 -17.23 1.25 -14.61
N TRP A 366 -16.42 0.32 -14.09
CA TRP A 366 -15.02 0.58 -13.77
C TRP A 366 -14.23 0.78 -15.06
N ALA A 367 -13.20 1.58 -14.97
CA ALA A 367 -12.29 1.80 -16.10
C ALA A 367 -10.88 1.28 -15.76
N ILE A 368 -10.28 0.58 -16.71
CA ILE A 368 -8.87 0.24 -16.68
C ILE A 368 -8.15 0.97 -17.82
N PHE A 369 -7.05 1.60 -17.51
CA PHE A 369 -6.18 2.31 -18.45
C PHE A 369 -4.86 1.55 -18.58
N ASP A 370 -4.52 1.13 -19.80
CA ASP A 370 -3.18 0.60 -20.10
C ASP A 370 -2.19 1.75 -20.19
N LEU A 371 -1.30 1.85 -19.20
CA LEU A 371 -0.32 2.93 -19.10
C LEU A 371 0.91 2.72 -19.97
N ARG A 372 1.15 1.53 -20.50
CA ARG A 372 2.34 1.21 -21.30
C ARG A 372 2.47 2.05 -22.58
N PRO A 373 1.40 2.30 -23.35
CA PRO A 373 1.49 3.21 -24.50
C PRO A 373 1.77 4.67 -24.10
N LEU A 374 1.26 5.12 -22.93
CA LEU A 374 1.54 6.44 -22.39
C LEU A 374 3.00 6.54 -21.94
N ARG A 375 3.51 5.50 -21.25
CA ARG A 375 4.93 5.36 -20.88
C ARG A 375 5.84 5.45 -22.10
N ASN A 376 5.50 4.73 -23.18
CA ASN A 376 6.27 4.78 -24.42
C ASN A 376 6.26 6.16 -25.06
N ALA A 377 5.17 6.92 -24.95
CA ALA A 377 5.10 8.29 -25.43
C ALA A 377 5.98 9.25 -24.59
N LEU A 378 5.99 9.06 -23.26
CA LEU A 378 6.87 9.80 -22.34
C LEU A 378 8.35 9.55 -22.68
N THR A 379 8.77 8.29 -22.72
CA THR A 379 10.17 7.91 -22.96
C THR A 379 10.65 8.30 -24.35
N ALA A 380 9.75 8.38 -25.33
CA ALA A 380 10.04 8.86 -26.69
C ALA A 380 10.01 10.41 -26.82
N GLY A 381 9.77 11.14 -25.72
CA GLY A 381 9.66 12.61 -25.74
C GLY A 381 8.42 13.16 -26.47
N LYS A 382 7.45 12.29 -26.81
CA LYS A 382 6.20 12.66 -27.49
C LYS A 382 5.11 13.16 -26.53
N LEU A 383 5.29 12.96 -25.25
CA LEU A 383 4.45 13.43 -24.16
C LEU A 383 5.35 14.01 -23.07
N GLN A 384 4.97 15.17 -22.54
CA GLN A 384 5.59 15.79 -21.37
C GLN A 384 4.50 16.08 -20.36
N LEU A 385 4.81 15.92 -19.10
CA LEU A 385 3.86 16.12 -18.00
C LEU A 385 4.37 17.21 -17.07
N ALA A 386 3.47 18.09 -16.67
CA ALA A 386 3.79 19.16 -15.72
C ALA A 386 3.88 18.64 -14.26
N LYS A 387 3.26 17.45 -13.97
CA LYS A 387 3.17 16.89 -12.63
C LYS A 387 4.08 15.66 -12.47
N PRO A 388 5.18 15.75 -11.69
CA PRO A 388 6.10 14.63 -11.50
C PRO A 388 5.41 13.38 -10.90
N ALA A 389 4.41 13.54 -10.03
CA ALA A 389 3.67 12.42 -9.44
C ALA A 389 2.93 11.61 -10.53
N LEU A 390 2.29 12.28 -11.49
CA LEU A 390 1.63 11.62 -12.63
C LEU A 390 2.63 10.88 -13.52
N GLU A 391 3.79 11.50 -13.78
CA GLU A 391 4.86 10.87 -14.54
C GLU A 391 5.35 9.59 -13.84
N ARG A 392 5.59 9.65 -12.53
CA ARG A 392 5.99 8.48 -11.72
C ARG A 392 4.94 7.37 -11.75
N ILE A 393 3.64 7.70 -11.75
CA ILE A 393 2.55 6.72 -11.91
C ILE A 393 2.64 6.06 -13.30
N MET A 394 2.75 6.85 -14.38
CA MET A 394 2.80 6.29 -15.74
C MET A 394 4.05 5.44 -16.00
N LEU A 395 5.19 5.84 -15.44
CA LEU A 395 6.43 5.06 -15.51
C LEU A 395 6.40 3.82 -14.61
N GLY A 396 5.73 3.93 -13.46
CA GLY A 396 5.74 2.94 -12.39
C GLY A 396 4.71 1.82 -12.49
N TYR A 397 3.60 2.04 -13.19
CA TYR A 397 2.49 1.08 -13.27
C TYR A 397 2.18 0.68 -14.71
N ASP A 398 1.68 -0.56 -14.90
CA ASP A 398 1.21 -1.05 -16.19
C ASP A 398 -0.24 -0.68 -16.43
N TYR A 399 -1.03 -0.72 -15.35
CA TYR A 399 -2.44 -0.40 -15.38
C TYR A 399 -2.80 0.59 -14.26
N LEU A 400 -3.70 1.51 -14.58
CA LEU A 400 -4.47 2.29 -13.61
C LEU A 400 -5.93 1.84 -13.71
N VAL A 401 -6.49 1.40 -12.60
CA VAL A 401 -7.91 1.06 -12.46
C VAL A 401 -8.61 2.15 -11.67
N ILE A 402 -9.72 2.65 -12.20
CA ILE A 402 -10.55 3.66 -11.53
C ILE A 402 -11.93 3.08 -11.22
N ILE A 403 -12.27 3.10 -9.94
CA ILE A 403 -13.59 2.78 -9.41
C ILE A 403 -14.43 4.05 -9.46
N PRO A 404 -15.55 4.10 -10.23
CA PRO A 404 -16.32 5.33 -10.39
C PRO A 404 -16.94 5.83 -9.09
N GLU A 405 -17.45 4.91 -8.26
CA GLU A 405 -18.07 5.23 -6.96
C GLU A 405 -17.57 4.23 -5.92
N THR A 406 -16.91 4.75 -4.88
CA THR A 406 -16.31 3.93 -3.82
C THR A 406 -17.23 3.83 -2.61
N THR A 407 -17.10 2.73 -1.86
CA THR A 407 -17.70 2.54 -0.55
C THR A 407 -16.61 2.35 0.51
N ALA A 408 -16.87 2.85 1.71
CA ALA A 408 -15.97 2.65 2.84
C ALA A 408 -15.90 1.16 3.21
N SER A 409 -14.71 0.68 3.55
CA SER A 409 -14.53 -0.66 4.14
C SER A 409 -15.25 -0.76 5.49
N HIS A 410 -15.72 -1.95 5.84
CA HIS A 410 -16.47 -2.22 7.06
C HIS A 410 -15.52 -2.69 8.17
N PRO A 411 -15.43 -2.00 9.31
CA PRO A 411 -14.71 -2.49 10.48
C PRO A 411 -15.40 -3.72 11.08
N MET A 412 -14.60 -4.70 11.56
CA MET A 412 -15.09 -5.88 12.31
C MET A 412 -15.34 -5.59 13.79
#